data_a9af18335bdca14cbf03d011858d1c27
#
_entry.id   a9af18335bdca14cbf03d011858d1c27
#
_cell.length_a   1.000
_cell.length_b   1.000
_cell.length_c   1.000
_cell.angle_alpha   90.00
_cell.angle_beta   90.00
_cell.angle_gamma   90.00
#
_symmetry.space_group_name_H-M   'P 1'
#
loop_
_entity.id
_entity.type
_entity.pdbx_description
1 polymer ?
#
loop_
_entity_poly.entity_id
_entity_poly.type
_entity_poly.pdbx_seq_one_letter_code
_entity_poly.pdbx_strand_id
1 'polypeptide(L)'
;MVGTLHTSGESGLQLSSLQWLLDHHRTKEPHRRQMVTDLHLQAGERILDLGCGPGLWASMFAEKVGPTGEVIGLDFTPELIGHAVSRLADDPLRDVIHFVLGNFWKIPFRDRCFDTVFLGNCCSYVADVVSLIRDMKRVTRVGGRVISKEFDDGALIFHPVDPHLTAKVFEAATRVLAEANHPGNHDADSLPAGRDPIAAAEASVPQFDSFMGRKMHGFFLRGGFEEVWITTYAIQKVPPLDPAAKRYMQGNAEWLAATAAPYLSKEDLRQWQAAFDPGADEYILDREDFYFCMIEMITVGTVGVPADS
;
A
#
# COMPACT_ATOMS: atom_id res chain seq x y z
N MET A 1 28.03 -4.44 6.56
CA MET A 1 27.18 -4.50 5.35
C MET A 1 25.80 -4.82 5.89
N VAL A 2 24.97 -3.81 6.08
CA VAL A 2 23.56 -3.99 6.47
C VAL A 2 22.88 -4.53 5.22
N GLY A 3 22.39 -5.75 5.30
CA GLY A 3 21.72 -6.40 4.19
C GLY A 3 20.49 -5.58 3.77
N THR A 4 20.38 -5.29 2.50
CA THR A 4 19.22 -4.67 1.83
C THR A 4 18.04 -5.65 1.79
N LEU A 5 17.61 -6.14 2.96
CA LEU A 5 16.46 -7.01 3.07
C LEU A 5 15.19 -6.14 3.14
N HIS A 6 14.34 -6.25 2.15
CA HIS A 6 12.95 -5.74 2.10
C HIS A 6 12.72 -4.24 1.88
N THR A 7 13.73 -3.42 1.61
CA THR A 7 13.53 -1.96 1.50
C THR A 7 13.30 -1.45 0.08
N SER A 8 13.69 -2.19 -0.94
CA SER A 8 13.40 -1.85 -2.33
C SER A 8 13.30 -3.09 -3.20
N GLY A 9 12.30 -3.16 -4.03
CA GLY A 9 12.26 -4.06 -5.18
C GLY A 9 12.96 -3.41 -6.39
N GLU A 10 12.85 -4.00 -7.58
CA GLU A 10 13.36 -3.41 -8.83
C GLU A 10 12.76 -2.00 -9.09
N SER A 11 11.59 -1.70 -8.51
CA SER A 11 10.96 -0.38 -8.57
C SER A 11 11.69 0.72 -7.80
N GLY A 12 12.69 0.39 -6.97
CA GLY A 12 13.32 1.35 -6.05
C GLY A 12 12.44 1.84 -4.90
N LEU A 13 11.16 1.44 -4.84
CA LEU A 13 10.23 1.81 -3.78
C LEU A 13 10.48 0.99 -2.53
N GLN A 14 10.31 1.61 -1.37
CA GLN A 14 10.42 0.93 -0.08
C GLN A 14 9.28 -0.08 0.08
N LEU A 15 9.59 -1.22 0.71
CA LEU A 15 8.63 -2.28 1.01
C LEU A 15 7.82 -2.73 -0.22
N SER A 16 8.47 -2.88 -1.37
CA SER A 16 7.85 -3.28 -2.65
C SER A 16 8.45 -4.53 -3.30
N SER A 17 9.39 -5.22 -2.63
CA SER A 17 9.91 -6.48 -3.19
C SER A 17 8.79 -7.53 -3.30
N LEU A 18 8.86 -8.38 -4.34
CA LEU A 18 7.86 -9.42 -4.56
C LEU A 18 7.63 -10.29 -3.32
N GLN A 19 8.69 -10.75 -2.66
CA GLN A 19 8.56 -11.61 -1.47
C GLN A 19 7.85 -10.88 -0.33
N TRP A 20 8.21 -9.61 -0.08
CA TRP A 20 7.53 -8.82 0.96
C TRP A 20 6.04 -8.62 0.65
N LEU A 21 5.69 -8.32 -0.61
CA LEU A 21 4.30 -8.16 -1.04
C LEU A 21 3.49 -9.44 -0.87
N LEU A 22 4.08 -10.61 -1.15
CA LEU A 22 3.44 -11.91 -0.94
C LEU A 22 3.22 -12.22 0.55
N ASP A 23 4.23 -12.00 1.39
CA ASP A 23 4.12 -12.22 2.84
C ASP A 23 3.14 -11.22 3.48
N HIS A 24 3.17 -9.95 3.05
CA HIS A 24 2.23 -8.92 3.44
C HIS A 24 0.78 -9.32 3.11
N HIS A 25 0.54 -9.80 1.89
CA HIS A 25 -0.78 -10.27 1.49
C HIS A 25 -1.22 -11.47 2.34
N ARG A 26 -0.40 -12.50 2.43
CA ARG A 26 -0.71 -13.74 3.14
C ARG A 26 -1.04 -13.46 4.61
N THR A 27 -0.27 -12.59 5.25
CA THR A 27 -0.50 -12.18 6.64
C THR A 27 -1.87 -11.54 6.84
N LYS A 28 -2.36 -10.79 5.85
CA LYS A 28 -3.60 -9.99 5.94
C LYS A 28 -4.76 -10.54 5.11
N GLU A 29 -4.60 -11.66 4.41
CA GLU A 29 -5.59 -12.18 3.46
C GLU A 29 -7.00 -12.30 4.04
N PRO A 30 -7.24 -12.84 5.25
CA PRO A 30 -8.59 -12.91 5.81
C PRO A 30 -9.27 -11.53 5.93
N HIS A 31 -8.51 -10.52 6.37
CA HIS A 31 -9.04 -9.16 6.49
C HIS A 31 -9.26 -8.52 5.11
N ARG A 32 -8.38 -8.77 4.13
CA ARG A 32 -8.56 -8.30 2.75
C ARG A 32 -9.79 -8.90 2.10
N ARG A 33 -10.06 -10.20 2.31
CA ARG A 33 -11.29 -10.85 1.85
C ARG A 33 -12.54 -10.24 2.49
N GLN A 34 -12.47 -9.87 3.78
CA GLN A 34 -13.55 -9.13 4.44
C GLN A 34 -13.73 -7.75 3.80
N MET A 35 -12.64 -7.00 3.60
CA MET A 35 -12.67 -5.70 2.90
C MET A 35 -13.35 -5.80 1.54
N VAL A 36 -12.95 -6.78 0.72
CA VAL A 36 -13.57 -7.01 -0.61
C VAL A 36 -15.06 -7.36 -0.50
N THR A 37 -15.47 -8.10 0.54
CA THR A 37 -16.87 -8.41 0.78
C THR A 37 -17.67 -7.15 1.14
N ASP A 38 -17.12 -6.30 2.00
CA ASP A 38 -17.76 -5.06 2.46
C ASP A 38 -17.82 -3.98 1.35
N LEU A 39 -17.02 -4.11 0.30
CA LEU A 39 -17.11 -3.25 -0.89
C LEU A 39 -18.38 -3.52 -1.72
N HIS A 40 -19.07 -4.63 -1.51
CA HIS A 40 -20.30 -4.97 -2.21
C HIS A 40 -20.18 -4.86 -3.75
N LEU A 41 -19.07 -5.39 -4.31
CA LEU A 41 -18.85 -5.43 -5.74
C LEU A 41 -19.92 -6.28 -6.42
N GLN A 42 -20.41 -5.83 -7.57
CA GLN A 42 -21.48 -6.51 -8.29
C GLN A 42 -20.91 -7.43 -9.41
N ALA A 43 -21.60 -8.52 -9.68
CA ALA A 43 -21.29 -9.36 -10.84
C ALA A 43 -21.37 -8.52 -12.13
N GLY A 44 -20.36 -8.69 -13.00
CA GLY A 44 -20.27 -7.97 -14.25
C GLY A 44 -19.59 -6.59 -14.15
N GLU A 45 -19.20 -6.12 -12.97
CA GLU A 45 -18.44 -4.86 -12.85
C GLU A 45 -17.11 -4.93 -13.60
N ARG A 46 -16.71 -3.80 -14.16
CA ARG A 46 -15.40 -3.55 -14.74
C ARG A 46 -14.54 -2.76 -13.77
N ILE A 47 -13.50 -3.39 -13.24
CA ILE A 47 -12.65 -2.85 -12.18
C ILE A 47 -11.26 -2.52 -12.70
N LEU A 48 -10.72 -1.37 -12.27
CA LEU A 48 -9.31 -1.01 -12.44
C LEU A 48 -8.60 -1.09 -11.09
N ASP A 49 -7.57 -1.95 -11.00
CA ASP A 49 -6.66 -2.09 -9.85
C ASP A 49 -5.36 -1.36 -10.18
N LEU A 50 -5.19 -0.15 -9.64
CA LEU A 50 -4.02 0.70 -9.85
C LEU A 50 -2.90 0.33 -8.87
N GLY A 51 -1.66 0.23 -9.39
CA GLY A 51 -0.55 -0.27 -8.58
C GLY A 51 -0.83 -1.71 -8.12
N CYS A 52 -1.30 -2.55 -9.05
CA CYS A 52 -1.79 -3.90 -8.73
C CYS A 52 -0.71 -4.85 -8.21
N GLY A 53 0.58 -4.49 -8.36
CA GLY A 53 1.71 -5.31 -7.95
C GLY A 53 1.62 -6.73 -8.53
N PRO A 54 1.78 -7.79 -7.71
CA PRO A 54 1.67 -9.18 -8.16
C PRO A 54 0.21 -9.65 -8.39
N GLY A 55 -0.77 -8.74 -8.52
CA GLY A 55 -2.16 -9.03 -8.89
C GLY A 55 -3.01 -9.69 -7.80
N LEU A 56 -2.66 -9.51 -6.52
CA LEU A 56 -3.32 -10.22 -5.42
C LEU A 56 -4.72 -9.68 -5.11
N TRP A 57 -4.94 -8.37 -5.24
CA TRP A 57 -6.26 -7.76 -5.15
C TRP A 57 -7.10 -8.08 -6.38
N ALA A 58 -6.50 -8.01 -7.57
CA ALA A 58 -7.18 -8.31 -8.82
C ALA A 58 -7.85 -9.69 -8.81
N SER A 59 -7.18 -10.72 -8.25
CA SER A 59 -7.77 -12.06 -8.11
C SER A 59 -9.00 -12.07 -7.19
N MET A 60 -8.95 -11.39 -6.04
CA MET A 60 -10.08 -11.30 -5.13
C MET A 60 -11.25 -10.52 -5.73
N PHE A 61 -10.99 -9.49 -6.55
CA PHE A 61 -12.02 -8.77 -7.29
C PHE A 61 -12.67 -9.64 -8.36
N ALA A 62 -11.87 -10.40 -9.11
CA ALA A 62 -12.36 -11.30 -10.15
C ALA A 62 -13.31 -12.38 -9.60
N GLU A 63 -13.02 -12.93 -8.41
CA GLU A 63 -13.94 -13.83 -7.70
C GLU A 63 -15.31 -13.20 -7.44
N LYS A 64 -15.40 -11.88 -7.25
CA LYS A 64 -16.65 -11.16 -6.97
C LYS A 64 -17.40 -10.76 -8.22
N VAL A 65 -16.69 -10.25 -9.23
CA VAL A 65 -17.33 -9.79 -10.47
C VAL A 65 -17.72 -10.95 -11.40
N GLY A 66 -17.09 -12.10 -11.21
CA GLY A 66 -17.41 -13.34 -11.94
C GLY A 66 -17.10 -13.27 -13.44
N PRO A 67 -17.55 -14.29 -14.22
CA PRO A 67 -17.15 -14.47 -15.62
C PRO A 67 -17.69 -13.41 -16.58
N THR A 68 -18.63 -12.59 -16.15
CA THR A 68 -19.19 -11.48 -16.96
C THR A 68 -18.54 -10.13 -16.63
N GLY A 69 -17.69 -10.08 -15.61
CA GLY A 69 -16.93 -8.89 -15.23
C GLY A 69 -15.57 -8.83 -15.90
N GLU A 70 -14.84 -7.77 -15.60
CA GLU A 70 -13.47 -7.57 -16.07
C GLU A 70 -12.65 -6.87 -14.98
N VAL A 71 -11.43 -7.35 -14.72
CA VAL A 71 -10.48 -6.71 -13.81
C VAL A 71 -9.21 -6.37 -14.60
N ILE A 72 -8.85 -5.10 -14.63
CA ILE A 72 -7.61 -4.64 -15.23
C ILE A 72 -6.66 -4.22 -14.11
N GLY A 73 -5.53 -4.91 -13.99
CA GLY A 73 -4.43 -4.53 -13.10
C GLY A 73 -3.39 -3.71 -13.86
N LEU A 74 -3.07 -2.52 -13.36
CA LEU A 74 -2.03 -1.66 -13.91
C LEU A 74 -0.90 -1.51 -12.89
N ASP A 75 0.34 -1.82 -13.30
CA ASP A 75 1.54 -1.57 -12.50
C ASP A 75 2.70 -1.18 -13.43
N PHE A 76 3.65 -0.41 -12.91
CA PHE A 76 4.81 0.01 -13.70
C PHE A 76 6.02 -0.93 -13.55
N THR A 77 5.97 -1.91 -12.65
CA THR A 77 7.06 -2.84 -12.34
C THR A 77 6.97 -4.10 -13.19
N PRO A 78 7.87 -4.32 -14.18
CA PRO A 78 7.80 -5.48 -15.08
C PRO A 78 7.88 -6.82 -14.34
N GLU A 79 8.69 -6.93 -13.27
CA GLU A 79 8.83 -8.15 -12.45
C GLU A 79 7.49 -8.53 -11.82
N LEU A 80 6.78 -7.56 -11.21
CA LEU A 80 5.51 -7.80 -10.54
C LEU A 80 4.42 -8.20 -11.54
N ILE A 81 4.35 -7.53 -12.69
CA ILE A 81 3.43 -7.89 -13.78
C ILE A 81 3.76 -9.28 -14.33
N GLY A 82 5.04 -9.59 -14.55
CA GLY A 82 5.47 -10.93 -15.00
C GLY A 82 5.04 -12.03 -14.03
N HIS A 83 5.18 -11.80 -12.73
CA HIS A 83 4.70 -12.72 -11.69
C HIS A 83 3.17 -12.84 -11.70
N ALA A 84 2.45 -11.73 -11.80
CA ALA A 84 0.99 -11.71 -11.84
C ALA A 84 0.44 -12.52 -13.02
N VAL A 85 0.99 -12.33 -14.23
CA VAL A 85 0.63 -13.08 -15.43
C VAL A 85 0.94 -14.57 -15.25
N SER A 86 2.14 -14.91 -14.76
CA SER A 86 2.54 -16.32 -14.58
C SER A 86 1.63 -17.04 -13.59
N ARG A 87 1.18 -16.37 -12.55
CA ARG A 87 0.28 -16.94 -11.54
C ARG A 87 -1.12 -17.24 -12.09
N LEU A 88 -1.57 -16.50 -13.11
CA LEU A 88 -2.86 -16.72 -13.74
C LEU A 88 -2.88 -17.83 -14.79
N ALA A 89 -1.74 -18.39 -15.19
CA ALA A 89 -1.67 -19.32 -16.32
C ALA A 89 -2.67 -20.49 -16.21
N ASP A 90 -2.84 -21.03 -14.99
CA ASP A 90 -3.73 -22.16 -14.69
C ASP A 90 -4.95 -21.74 -13.84
N ASP A 91 -5.20 -20.43 -13.68
CA ASP A 91 -6.31 -19.91 -12.90
C ASP A 91 -7.61 -19.92 -13.70
N PRO A 92 -8.74 -20.43 -13.15
CA PRO A 92 -10.03 -20.39 -13.85
C PRO A 92 -10.54 -18.97 -14.15
N LEU A 93 -10.01 -17.94 -13.46
CA LEU A 93 -10.38 -16.54 -13.65
C LEU A 93 -9.45 -15.80 -14.65
N ARG A 94 -8.52 -16.50 -15.31
CA ARG A 94 -7.55 -15.90 -16.24
C ARG A 94 -8.18 -15.05 -17.34
N ASP A 95 -9.37 -15.42 -17.79
CA ASP A 95 -10.07 -14.72 -18.87
C ASP A 95 -10.80 -13.44 -18.37
N VAL A 96 -10.89 -13.26 -17.04
CA VAL A 96 -11.50 -12.10 -16.38
C VAL A 96 -10.45 -11.04 -16.01
N ILE A 97 -9.17 -11.44 -15.82
CA ILE A 97 -8.11 -10.58 -15.34
C ILE A 97 -7.11 -10.26 -16.44
N HIS A 98 -6.84 -8.98 -16.64
CA HIS A 98 -5.85 -8.49 -17.60
C HIS A 98 -4.82 -7.62 -16.90
N PHE A 99 -3.52 -7.87 -17.11
CA PHE A 99 -2.46 -7.05 -16.57
C PHE A 99 -1.82 -6.17 -17.64
N VAL A 100 -1.61 -4.89 -17.29
CA VAL A 100 -1.04 -3.87 -18.16
C VAL A 100 0.17 -3.25 -17.48
N LEU A 101 1.31 -3.26 -18.17
CA LEU A 101 2.48 -2.50 -17.75
C LEU A 101 2.26 -1.02 -18.06
N GLY A 102 2.27 -0.18 -17.04
CA GLY A 102 2.05 1.25 -17.22
C GLY A 102 2.07 2.02 -15.92
N ASN A 103 2.13 3.35 -16.05
CA ASN A 103 2.25 4.26 -14.94
C ASN A 103 0.86 4.80 -14.53
N PHE A 104 0.53 4.72 -13.24
CA PHE A 104 -0.75 5.18 -12.71
C PHE A 104 -0.77 6.69 -12.34
N TRP A 105 0.36 7.41 -12.37
CA TRP A 105 0.36 8.87 -12.20
C TRP A 105 -0.31 9.60 -13.37
N LYS A 106 -0.45 8.94 -14.52
CA LYS A 106 -1.27 9.37 -15.65
C LYS A 106 -2.00 8.15 -16.17
N ILE A 107 -3.23 7.95 -15.72
CA ILE A 107 -4.01 6.74 -16.01
C ILE A 107 -4.30 6.65 -17.51
N PRO A 108 -3.79 5.62 -18.24
CA PRO A 108 -3.82 5.57 -19.70
C PRO A 108 -5.15 5.03 -20.25
N PHE A 109 -6.26 5.34 -19.58
CA PHE A 109 -7.59 4.90 -19.99
C PHE A 109 -8.48 6.10 -20.30
N ARG A 110 -9.49 5.86 -21.19
CA ARG A 110 -10.49 6.87 -21.52
C ARG A 110 -11.39 7.18 -20.31
N ASP A 111 -12.06 8.33 -20.39
CA ASP A 111 -12.99 8.77 -19.36
C ASP A 111 -14.16 7.79 -19.21
N ARG A 112 -14.65 7.63 -17.99
CA ARG A 112 -15.89 6.93 -17.62
C ARG A 112 -15.99 5.50 -18.14
N CYS A 113 -14.88 4.75 -18.08
CA CYS A 113 -14.85 3.39 -18.63
C CYS A 113 -14.80 2.28 -17.56
N PHE A 114 -14.75 2.62 -16.26
CA PHE A 114 -14.75 1.67 -15.17
C PHE A 114 -15.92 1.89 -14.21
N ASP A 115 -16.45 0.80 -13.66
CA ASP A 115 -17.45 0.82 -12.59
C ASP A 115 -16.80 1.15 -11.25
N THR A 116 -15.63 0.56 -11.00
CA THR A 116 -14.85 0.73 -9.78
C THR A 116 -13.37 0.93 -10.14
N VAL A 117 -12.74 1.93 -9.52
CA VAL A 117 -11.28 2.15 -9.58
C VAL A 117 -10.72 2.03 -8.17
N PHE A 118 -9.79 1.11 -7.99
CA PHE A 118 -9.16 0.78 -6.71
C PHE A 118 -7.68 1.14 -6.73
N LEU A 119 -7.17 1.64 -5.61
CA LEU A 119 -5.75 1.90 -5.35
C LEU A 119 -5.42 1.46 -3.92
N GLY A 120 -4.50 0.51 -3.78
CA GLY A 120 -4.15 -0.05 -2.46
C GLY A 120 -2.70 0.18 -2.06
N ASN A 121 -2.44 0.88 -0.95
CA ASN A 121 -1.12 1.16 -0.38
C ASN A 121 -0.15 1.89 -1.33
N CYS A 122 -0.65 2.71 -2.22
CA CYS A 122 0.17 3.44 -3.19
C CYS A 122 0.18 4.95 -2.94
N CYS A 123 -0.85 5.52 -2.30
CA CYS A 123 -0.90 6.96 -2.05
C CYS A 123 0.27 7.46 -1.20
N SER A 124 0.82 6.62 -0.32
CA SER A 124 1.99 6.95 0.50
C SER A 124 3.23 7.34 -0.29
N TYR A 125 3.30 6.98 -1.58
CA TYR A 125 4.42 7.28 -2.49
C TYR A 125 4.11 8.40 -3.49
N VAL A 126 2.93 9.04 -3.38
CA VAL A 126 2.44 10.01 -4.37
C VAL A 126 2.53 11.42 -3.81
N ALA A 127 3.23 12.32 -4.50
CA ALA A 127 3.37 13.71 -4.09
C ALA A 127 2.05 14.49 -4.22
N ASP A 128 1.32 14.32 -5.32
CA ASP A 128 0.03 14.97 -5.56
C ASP A 128 -1.12 13.94 -5.60
N VAL A 129 -1.51 13.51 -4.40
CA VAL A 129 -2.62 12.56 -4.19
C VAL A 129 -3.95 13.11 -4.72
N VAL A 130 -4.17 14.43 -4.63
CA VAL A 130 -5.43 15.03 -5.08
C VAL A 130 -5.57 14.94 -6.61
N SER A 131 -4.49 15.20 -7.35
CA SER A 131 -4.50 15.05 -8.82
C SER A 131 -4.70 13.59 -9.23
N LEU A 132 -4.08 12.63 -8.53
CA LEU A 132 -4.31 11.21 -8.76
C LEU A 132 -5.78 10.82 -8.52
N ILE A 133 -6.38 11.26 -7.41
CA ILE A 133 -7.80 11.01 -7.12
C ILE A 133 -8.72 11.60 -8.19
N ARG A 134 -8.41 12.79 -8.71
CA ARG A 134 -9.15 13.39 -9.83
C ARG A 134 -9.03 12.56 -11.11
N ASP A 135 -7.85 12.02 -11.38
CA ASP A 135 -7.65 11.16 -12.56
C ASP A 135 -8.36 9.80 -12.40
N MET A 136 -8.36 9.21 -11.19
CA MET A 136 -9.19 8.06 -10.87
C MET A 136 -10.68 8.35 -11.08
N LYS A 137 -11.16 9.51 -10.60
CA LYS A 137 -12.55 9.97 -10.81
C LYS A 137 -12.88 10.13 -12.30
N ARG A 138 -11.96 10.68 -13.10
CA ARG A 138 -12.13 10.86 -14.55
C ARG A 138 -12.43 9.55 -15.28
N VAL A 139 -11.68 8.49 -14.99
CA VAL A 139 -11.83 7.19 -15.66
C VAL A 139 -12.99 6.37 -15.10
N THR A 140 -13.55 6.75 -13.95
CA THR A 140 -14.72 6.10 -13.33
C THR A 140 -16.01 6.67 -13.92
N ARG A 141 -16.97 5.81 -14.24
CA ARG A 141 -18.29 6.24 -14.75
C ARG A 141 -19.10 6.97 -13.68
N VAL A 142 -20.10 7.73 -14.09
CA VAL A 142 -21.10 8.30 -13.20
C VAL A 142 -21.83 7.18 -12.45
N GLY A 143 -22.00 7.32 -11.15
CA GLY A 143 -22.52 6.30 -10.24
C GLY A 143 -21.50 5.20 -9.89
N GLY A 144 -20.32 5.23 -10.49
CA GLY A 144 -19.21 4.35 -10.14
C GLY A 144 -18.46 4.83 -8.89
N ARG A 145 -17.49 4.04 -8.44
CA ARG A 145 -16.79 4.27 -7.17
C ARG A 145 -15.28 4.36 -7.35
N VAL A 146 -14.67 5.32 -6.66
CA VAL A 146 -13.23 5.37 -6.45
C VAL A 146 -12.96 4.88 -5.04
N ILE A 147 -12.00 3.98 -4.91
CA ILE A 147 -11.67 3.31 -3.64
C ILE A 147 -10.17 3.45 -3.40
N SER A 148 -9.80 3.93 -2.23
CA SER A 148 -8.42 3.86 -1.75
C SER A 148 -8.37 3.03 -0.48
N LYS A 149 -7.39 2.13 -0.41
CA LYS A 149 -7.06 1.34 0.77
C LYS A 149 -5.67 1.72 1.24
N GLU A 150 -5.58 2.31 2.42
CA GLU A 150 -4.32 2.79 2.99
C GLU A 150 -4.17 2.35 4.45
N PHE A 151 -2.93 2.32 4.94
CA PHE A 151 -2.62 2.05 6.34
C PHE A 151 -2.40 3.35 7.11
N ASP A 152 -2.40 3.23 8.44
CA ASP A 152 -2.03 4.30 9.36
C ASP A 152 -1.19 3.72 10.50
N ASP A 153 0.10 4.01 10.47
CA ASP A 153 1.06 3.47 11.45
C ASP A 153 0.93 4.12 12.84
N GLY A 154 0.14 5.19 12.98
CA GLY A 154 -0.12 5.82 14.26
C GLY A 154 -0.93 4.96 15.25
N ALA A 155 -1.44 3.80 14.80
CA ALA A 155 -2.15 2.83 15.64
C ALA A 155 -1.50 1.44 15.62
N LEU A 156 -0.17 1.38 15.47
CA LEU A 156 0.58 0.14 15.45
C LEU A 156 0.93 -0.31 16.89
N ILE A 157 0.64 -1.56 17.20
CA ILE A 157 0.89 -2.16 18.52
C ILE A 157 1.72 -3.43 18.33
N PHE A 158 2.81 -3.53 19.10
CA PHE A 158 3.61 -4.73 19.29
C PHE A 158 3.71 -5.03 20.78
N HIS A 159 2.88 -5.92 21.32
CA HIS A 159 3.04 -6.39 22.70
C HIS A 159 3.90 -7.68 22.68
N PRO A 160 4.87 -7.86 23.59
CA PRO A 160 5.12 -7.09 24.81
C PRO A 160 6.25 -6.04 24.69
N VAL A 161 6.52 -5.50 23.50
CA VAL A 161 7.45 -4.36 23.40
C VAL A 161 6.94 -3.20 24.25
N ASP A 162 7.85 -2.55 24.97
CA ASP A 162 7.53 -1.35 25.74
C ASP A 162 6.86 -0.30 24.83
N PRO A 163 5.65 0.17 25.15
CA PRO A 163 4.96 1.21 24.38
C PRO A 163 5.78 2.50 24.20
N HIS A 164 6.62 2.85 25.19
CA HIS A 164 7.50 4.01 25.08
C HIS A 164 8.62 3.78 24.08
N LEU A 165 9.17 2.57 24.00
CA LEU A 165 10.15 2.21 22.96
C LEU A 165 9.50 2.26 21.58
N THR A 166 8.31 1.68 21.43
CA THR A 166 7.54 1.73 20.17
C THR A 166 7.32 3.18 19.74
N ALA A 167 6.86 4.06 20.64
CA ALA A 167 6.64 5.47 20.34
C ALA A 167 7.92 6.18 19.89
N LYS A 168 9.05 5.95 20.55
CA LYS A 168 10.35 6.53 20.16
C LYS A 168 10.79 6.10 18.76
N VAL A 169 10.63 4.80 18.44
CA VAL A 169 11.00 4.25 17.12
C VAL A 169 10.16 4.92 16.03
N PHE A 170 8.86 5.04 16.24
CA PHE A 170 7.96 5.69 15.28
C PHE A 170 8.22 7.19 15.13
N GLU A 171 8.44 7.90 16.24
CA GLU A 171 8.78 9.32 16.20
C GLU A 171 10.08 9.57 15.43
N ALA A 172 11.12 8.77 15.70
CA ALA A 172 12.40 8.85 15.02
C ALA A 172 12.28 8.55 13.52
N ALA A 173 11.55 7.48 13.15
CA ALA A 173 11.32 7.13 11.73
C ALA A 173 10.52 8.22 11.02
N THR A 174 9.44 8.72 11.63
CA THR A 174 8.60 9.79 11.07
C THR A 174 9.42 11.07 10.84
N ARG A 175 10.33 11.39 11.76
CA ARG A 175 11.21 12.56 11.61
C ARG A 175 12.13 12.41 10.40
N VAL A 176 12.78 11.25 10.21
CA VAL A 176 13.63 10.98 9.04
C VAL A 176 12.84 11.13 7.75
N LEU A 177 11.64 10.53 7.70
CA LEU A 177 10.78 10.59 6.52
C LEU A 177 10.31 12.02 6.22
N ALA A 178 9.98 12.80 7.26
CA ALA A 178 9.58 14.19 7.10
C ALA A 178 10.74 15.07 6.57
N GLU A 179 11.96 14.85 7.05
CA GLU A 179 13.16 15.56 6.56
C GLU A 179 13.49 15.19 5.12
N ALA A 180 13.33 13.92 4.73
CA ALA A 180 13.50 13.48 3.35
C ALA A 180 12.44 14.07 2.41
N ASN A 181 11.23 14.30 2.89
CA ASN A 181 10.11 14.86 2.12
C ASN A 181 10.08 16.40 2.07
N HIS A 182 11.07 17.10 2.67
CA HIS A 182 11.06 18.56 2.72
C HIS A 182 11.37 19.16 1.34
N PRO A 183 10.58 20.15 0.83
CA PRO A 183 10.77 20.74 -0.50
C PRO A 183 12.14 21.39 -0.73
N GLY A 184 12.88 21.75 0.34
CA GLY A 184 14.23 22.30 0.25
C GLY A 184 15.34 21.28 -0.08
N ASN A 185 15.07 19.99 -0.01
CA ASN A 185 16.01 18.93 -0.38
C ASN A 185 15.89 18.47 -1.85
N HIS A 186 14.87 18.96 -2.54
CA HIS A 186 14.68 18.72 -3.96
C HIS A 186 14.95 20.03 -4.69
N ASP A 187 16.09 20.15 -5.39
CA ASP A 187 16.31 21.17 -6.40
C ASP A 187 15.27 20.97 -7.52
N ALA A 188 14.10 21.61 -7.34
CA ALA A 188 13.01 21.58 -8.32
C ALA A 188 13.43 22.11 -9.70
N ASP A 189 14.53 22.88 -9.75
CA ASP A 189 15.11 23.45 -10.98
C ASP A 189 16.13 22.53 -11.67
N SER A 190 16.44 21.36 -11.11
CA SER A 190 17.46 20.44 -11.68
C SER A 190 16.89 19.34 -12.58
N LEU A 191 15.57 19.30 -12.85
CA LEU A 191 15.01 18.33 -13.78
C LEU A 191 15.25 18.79 -15.22
N PRO A 192 16.18 18.16 -15.98
CA PRO A 192 16.33 18.48 -17.40
C PRO A 192 15.03 18.15 -18.13
N ALA A 193 14.53 19.12 -18.91
CA ALA A 193 13.40 18.91 -19.79
C ALA A 193 13.67 17.70 -20.72
N GLY A 194 12.84 16.64 -20.62
CA GLY A 194 12.95 15.46 -21.46
C GLY A 194 13.32 14.15 -20.76
N ARG A 195 13.42 14.09 -19.43
CA ARG A 195 13.56 12.79 -18.74
C ARG A 195 12.24 12.05 -18.72
N ASP A 196 12.34 10.74 -18.96
CA ASP A 196 11.28 9.78 -18.73
C ASP A 196 10.73 9.95 -17.30
N PRO A 197 9.40 10.09 -17.09
CA PRO A 197 8.80 10.19 -15.76
C PRO A 197 9.19 9.04 -14.81
N ILE A 198 9.49 7.86 -15.36
CA ILE A 198 9.99 6.70 -14.61
C ILE A 198 11.38 6.99 -14.06
N ALA A 199 12.30 7.51 -14.88
CA ALA A 199 13.65 7.87 -14.46
C ALA A 199 13.67 9.07 -13.47
N ALA A 200 12.66 9.95 -13.50
CA ALA A 200 12.51 11.03 -12.54
C ALA A 200 11.99 10.53 -11.18
N ALA A 201 11.10 9.52 -11.18
CA ALA A 201 10.65 8.85 -9.96
C ALA A 201 11.78 8.03 -9.29
N GLU A 202 12.67 7.42 -10.08
CA GLU A 202 13.85 6.71 -9.60
C GLU A 202 14.93 7.63 -8.98
N ALA A 203 14.96 8.90 -9.38
CA ALA A 203 15.97 9.86 -8.90
C ALA A 203 15.53 10.66 -7.66
N SER A 204 14.24 10.64 -7.31
CA SER A 204 13.72 11.28 -6.08
C SER A 204 13.75 10.26 -4.94
N VAL A 205 14.21 10.69 -3.75
CA VAL A 205 13.97 9.91 -2.51
C VAL A 205 12.46 9.65 -2.44
N PRO A 206 12.01 8.38 -2.42
CA PRO A 206 10.58 8.10 -2.45
C PRO A 206 9.90 8.80 -1.29
N GLN A 207 8.94 9.66 -1.59
CA GLN A 207 8.09 10.25 -0.59
C GLN A 207 7.32 9.11 0.08
N PHE A 208 7.39 8.99 1.39
CA PHE A 208 6.66 7.95 2.11
C PHE A 208 5.91 8.58 3.28
N ASP A 209 4.59 8.39 3.30
CA ASP A 209 3.71 8.92 4.33
C ASP A 209 3.06 7.78 5.11
N SER A 210 3.57 7.52 6.31
CA SER A 210 3.07 6.49 7.23
C SER A 210 1.65 6.74 7.78
N PHE A 211 1.09 7.93 7.57
CA PHE A 211 -0.22 8.33 8.09
C PHE A 211 -1.22 8.61 6.96
N MET A 212 -1.08 7.94 5.84
CA MET A 212 -1.89 8.19 4.65
C MET A 212 -3.37 7.91 4.90
N GLY A 213 -3.69 6.84 5.62
CA GLY A 213 -5.07 6.41 5.88
C GLY A 213 -5.96 7.53 6.43
N ARG A 214 -5.52 8.22 7.49
CA ARG A 214 -6.28 9.32 8.12
C ARG A 214 -6.46 10.55 7.24
N LYS A 215 -5.67 10.72 6.18
CA LYS A 215 -5.70 11.87 5.28
C LYS A 215 -6.63 11.68 4.09
N MET A 216 -6.97 10.42 3.76
CA MET A 216 -7.69 10.09 2.53
C MET A 216 -9.05 10.75 2.41
N HIS A 217 -9.81 10.89 3.49
CA HIS A 217 -11.08 11.61 3.48
C HIS A 217 -10.92 13.03 2.92
N GLY A 218 -9.97 13.79 3.47
CA GLY A 218 -9.69 15.16 3.02
C GLY A 218 -9.19 15.22 1.57
N PHE A 219 -8.44 14.22 1.11
CA PHE A 219 -7.99 14.15 -0.28
C PHE A 219 -9.16 13.88 -1.23
N PHE A 220 -10.10 12.99 -0.87
CA PHE A 220 -11.30 12.72 -1.67
C PHE A 220 -12.19 13.98 -1.79
N LEU A 221 -12.43 14.69 -0.69
CA LEU A 221 -13.19 15.96 -0.73
C LEU A 221 -12.52 16.97 -1.67
N ARG A 222 -11.19 17.16 -1.57
CA ARG A 222 -10.44 18.05 -2.48
C ARG A 222 -10.38 17.51 -3.92
N GLY A 223 -10.52 16.21 -4.10
CA GLY A 223 -10.68 15.55 -5.40
C GLY A 223 -12.07 15.77 -6.03
N GLY A 224 -12.98 16.42 -5.30
CA GLY A 224 -14.31 16.78 -5.77
C GLY A 224 -15.35 15.67 -5.58
N PHE A 225 -15.18 14.78 -4.60
CA PHE A 225 -16.22 13.87 -4.16
C PHE A 225 -17.08 14.54 -3.09
N GLU A 226 -18.40 14.43 -3.21
CA GLU A 226 -19.37 14.97 -2.25
C GLU A 226 -19.76 13.94 -1.19
N GLU A 227 -19.88 12.68 -1.60
CA GLU A 227 -20.17 11.55 -0.71
C GLU A 227 -18.91 10.70 -0.55
N VAL A 228 -18.35 10.73 0.66
CA VAL A 228 -17.15 9.98 1.04
C VAL A 228 -17.39 9.26 2.34
N TRP A 229 -17.16 7.96 2.36
CA TRP A 229 -17.22 7.19 3.60
C TRP A 229 -15.94 6.41 3.83
N ILE A 230 -15.63 6.13 5.10
CA ILE A 230 -14.44 5.42 5.53
C ILE A 230 -14.85 4.25 6.42
N THR A 231 -14.20 3.10 6.17
CA THR A 231 -14.24 1.95 7.08
C THR A 231 -12.83 1.63 7.55
N THR A 232 -12.67 1.47 8.86
CA THR A 232 -11.40 1.10 9.48
C THR A 232 -11.41 -0.35 9.90
N TYR A 233 -10.34 -1.07 9.57
CA TYR A 233 -10.14 -2.48 9.89
C TYR A 233 -8.95 -2.63 10.83
N ALA A 234 -9.15 -3.30 11.96
CA ALA A 234 -8.08 -3.71 12.85
C ALA A 234 -7.51 -5.04 12.36
N ILE A 235 -6.26 -5.02 11.91
CA ILE A 235 -5.53 -6.21 11.50
C ILE A 235 -4.80 -6.75 12.73
N GLN A 236 -5.32 -7.83 13.31
CA GLN A 236 -4.80 -8.40 14.54
C GLN A 236 -4.10 -9.72 14.29
N LYS A 237 -3.05 -9.99 15.03
CA LYS A 237 -2.34 -11.27 15.07
C LYS A 237 -1.99 -11.67 16.49
N VAL A 238 -2.24 -12.93 16.79
CA VAL A 238 -1.86 -13.62 18.03
C VAL A 238 -1.21 -14.96 17.69
N PRO A 239 -0.41 -15.54 18.57
CA PRO A 239 0.20 -16.86 18.36
C PRO A 239 -0.85 -17.99 18.17
N PRO A 240 -0.48 -19.06 17.46
CA PRO A 240 0.78 -19.23 16.73
C PRO A 240 0.82 -18.42 15.44
N LEU A 241 1.94 -17.73 15.18
CA LEU A 241 2.16 -17.01 13.93
C LEU A 241 2.67 -17.99 12.85
N ASP A 242 2.11 -17.88 11.66
CA ASP A 242 2.67 -18.58 10.49
C ASP A 242 4.00 -17.94 10.03
N PRO A 243 4.83 -18.68 9.25
CA PRO A 243 6.13 -18.15 8.81
C PRO A 243 6.05 -16.86 7.99
N ALA A 244 4.98 -16.64 7.21
CA ALA A 244 4.82 -15.42 6.41
C ALA A 244 4.55 -14.21 7.31
N ALA A 245 3.70 -14.39 8.35
CA ALA A 245 3.43 -13.35 9.34
C ALA A 245 4.70 -12.95 10.11
N LYS A 246 5.53 -13.94 10.51
CA LYS A 246 6.81 -13.66 11.18
C LYS A 246 7.74 -12.87 10.27
N ARG A 247 7.99 -13.31 9.02
CA ARG A 247 8.84 -12.57 8.07
C ARG A 247 8.33 -11.17 7.80
N TYR A 248 7.00 -11.01 7.64
CA TYR A 248 6.38 -9.70 7.44
C TYR A 248 6.66 -8.76 8.62
N MET A 249 6.48 -9.23 9.86
CA MET A 249 6.71 -8.41 11.05
C MET A 249 8.18 -8.10 11.27
N GLN A 250 9.07 -9.09 11.08
CA GLN A 250 10.52 -8.90 11.15
C GLN A 250 11.00 -7.88 10.12
N GLY A 251 10.59 -8.01 8.86
CA GLY A 251 10.97 -7.08 7.79
C GLY A 251 10.50 -5.64 8.07
N ASN A 252 9.28 -5.47 8.61
CA ASN A 252 8.82 -4.14 9.03
C ASN A 252 9.62 -3.58 10.21
N ALA A 253 9.92 -4.43 11.21
CA ALA A 253 10.69 -4.00 12.37
C ALA A 253 12.14 -3.63 11.99
N GLU A 254 12.77 -4.37 11.07
CA GLU A 254 14.09 -4.08 10.51
C GLU A 254 14.08 -2.76 9.72
N TRP A 255 13.07 -2.55 8.87
CA TRP A 255 12.93 -1.31 8.14
C TRP A 255 12.74 -0.10 9.07
N LEU A 256 11.89 -0.22 10.09
CA LEU A 256 11.69 0.80 11.10
C LEU A 256 12.99 1.10 11.85
N ALA A 257 13.72 0.07 12.29
CA ALA A 257 15.01 0.22 12.96
C ALA A 257 16.02 0.97 12.08
N ALA A 258 16.15 0.58 10.81
CA ALA A 258 17.07 1.21 9.88
C ALA A 258 16.70 2.68 9.63
N THR A 259 15.41 2.97 9.46
CA THR A 259 14.90 4.33 9.23
C THR A 259 15.09 5.20 10.46
N ALA A 260 14.75 4.69 11.64
CA ALA A 260 14.79 5.45 12.90
C ALA A 260 16.22 5.65 13.48
N ALA A 261 17.19 4.83 13.04
CA ALA A 261 18.54 4.80 13.61
C ALA A 261 19.21 6.17 13.79
N PRO A 262 19.08 7.16 12.88
CA PRO A 262 19.69 8.48 13.06
C PRO A 262 19.23 9.24 14.32
N TYR A 263 18.03 8.95 14.82
CA TYR A 263 17.42 9.66 15.94
C TYR A 263 17.14 8.79 17.17
N LEU A 264 17.54 7.52 17.13
CA LEU A 264 17.44 6.62 18.30
C LEU A 264 18.75 6.56 19.09
N SER A 265 18.63 6.36 20.39
CA SER A 265 19.78 5.96 21.19
C SER A 265 20.26 4.55 20.77
N LYS A 266 21.54 4.26 20.97
CA LYS A 266 22.08 2.91 20.67
C LYS A 266 21.37 1.83 21.49
N GLU A 267 20.95 2.15 22.70
CA GLU A 267 20.25 1.24 23.58
C GLU A 267 18.81 0.98 23.11
N ASP A 268 18.04 2.02 22.76
CA ASP A 268 16.68 1.87 22.21
C ASP A 268 16.71 1.05 20.90
N LEU A 269 17.69 1.33 20.02
CA LEU A 269 17.87 0.59 18.77
C LEU A 269 18.18 -0.90 19.03
N ARG A 270 19.09 -1.19 19.98
CA ARG A 270 19.44 -2.57 20.35
C ARG A 270 18.23 -3.32 20.93
N GLN A 271 17.47 -2.70 21.81
CA GLN A 271 16.28 -3.31 22.41
C GLN A 271 15.21 -3.61 21.38
N TRP A 272 14.97 -2.67 20.44
CA TRP A 272 14.04 -2.90 19.34
C TRP A 272 14.48 -4.05 18.45
N GLN A 273 15.75 -4.07 18.02
CA GLN A 273 16.29 -5.14 17.17
C GLN A 273 16.22 -6.50 17.85
N ALA A 274 16.59 -6.59 19.13
CA ALA A 274 16.54 -7.84 19.90
C ALA A 274 15.12 -8.42 20.01
N ALA A 275 14.11 -7.56 20.14
CA ALA A 275 12.71 -8.00 20.19
C ALA A 275 12.25 -8.75 18.92
N PHE A 276 12.88 -8.52 17.79
CA PHE A 276 12.53 -9.15 16.50
C PHE A 276 13.61 -10.08 15.94
N ASP A 277 14.73 -10.27 16.63
CA ASP A 277 15.80 -11.20 16.26
C ASP A 277 15.53 -12.60 16.84
N PRO A 278 15.30 -13.64 16.00
CA PRO A 278 15.08 -15.00 16.47
C PRO A 278 16.24 -15.60 17.28
N GLY A 279 17.44 -15.02 17.21
CA GLY A 279 18.62 -15.44 17.96
C GLY A 279 18.75 -14.78 19.34
N ALA A 280 17.90 -13.82 19.67
CA ALA A 280 17.94 -13.11 20.95
C ALA A 280 16.98 -13.70 21.99
N ASP A 281 17.36 -13.60 23.27
CA ASP A 281 16.49 -14.05 24.37
C ASP A 281 15.20 -13.19 24.48
N GLU A 282 15.27 -11.97 24.02
CA GLU A 282 14.16 -10.99 23.99
C GLU A 282 13.19 -11.19 22.83
N TYR A 283 13.37 -12.19 21.95
CA TYR A 283 12.51 -12.42 20.78
C TYR A 283 11.04 -12.60 21.17
N ILE A 284 10.16 -11.80 20.53
CA ILE A 284 8.75 -11.71 20.95
C ILE A 284 7.78 -12.53 20.09
N LEU A 285 8.10 -12.82 18.82
CA LEU A 285 7.10 -13.38 17.88
C LEU A 285 6.71 -14.84 18.18
N ASP A 286 7.43 -15.53 19.09
CA ASP A 286 7.13 -16.89 19.57
C ASP A 286 6.54 -16.91 20.98
N ARG A 287 6.38 -15.76 21.61
CA ARG A 287 5.83 -15.67 22.97
C ARG A 287 4.32 -15.93 22.95
N GLU A 288 3.82 -16.63 23.95
CA GLU A 288 2.38 -16.93 24.10
C GLU A 288 1.52 -15.67 24.30
N ASP A 289 2.10 -14.62 24.90
CA ASP A 289 1.45 -13.34 25.15
C ASP A 289 1.63 -12.31 24.03
N PHE A 290 2.24 -12.70 22.89
CA PHE A 290 2.42 -11.80 21.76
C PHE A 290 1.08 -11.31 21.21
N TYR A 291 0.99 -10.01 20.96
CA TYR A 291 -0.14 -9.39 20.26
C TYR A 291 0.36 -8.31 19.31
N PHE A 292 -0.14 -8.38 18.09
CA PHE A 292 0.08 -7.35 17.07
C PHE A 292 -1.25 -6.76 16.65
N CYS A 293 -1.31 -5.44 16.47
CA CYS A 293 -2.44 -4.77 15.83
C CYS A 293 -1.94 -3.60 15.01
N MET A 294 -2.51 -3.45 13.82
CA MET A 294 -2.41 -2.25 12.99
C MET A 294 -3.77 -1.93 12.40
N ILE A 295 -3.96 -0.69 11.94
CA ILE A 295 -5.19 -0.31 11.24
C ILE A 295 -4.94 -0.11 9.74
N GLU A 296 -5.91 -0.55 8.96
CA GLU A 296 -6.04 -0.23 7.55
C GLU A 296 -7.40 0.41 7.29
N MET A 297 -7.43 1.39 6.41
CA MET A 297 -8.63 2.18 6.13
C MET A 297 -9.00 2.06 4.65
N ILE A 298 -10.27 1.80 4.39
CA ILE A 298 -10.85 1.92 3.05
C ILE A 298 -11.64 3.21 2.99
N THR A 299 -11.30 4.06 2.04
CA THR A 299 -12.03 5.30 1.72
C THR A 299 -12.70 5.12 0.38
N VAL A 300 -13.98 5.39 0.30
CA VAL A 300 -14.79 5.27 -0.93
C VAL A 300 -15.47 6.59 -1.23
N GLY A 301 -15.36 7.02 -2.48
CA GLY A 301 -16.11 8.13 -3.03
C GLY A 301 -16.94 7.70 -4.23
N THR A 302 -18.21 8.10 -4.28
CA THR A 302 -19.10 7.87 -5.41
C THR A 302 -18.99 9.01 -6.43
N VAL A 303 -18.89 8.69 -7.72
CA VAL A 303 -18.84 9.69 -8.79
C VAL A 303 -20.24 10.21 -9.07
N GLY A 304 -20.54 11.42 -8.62
CA GLY A 304 -21.81 12.10 -8.85
C GLY A 304 -22.03 12.54 -10.31
N VAL A 305 -23.27 12.93 -10.61
CA VAL A 305 -23.60 13.58 -11.88
C VAL A 305 -22.92 14.94 -11.91
N PRO A 306 -22.25 15.36 -13.00
CA PRO A 306 -21.73 16.74 -13.11
C PRO A 306 -22.84 17.75 -12.91
N ALA A 307 -22.56 18.82 -12.15
CA ALA A 307 -23.53 19.87 -11.82
C ALA A 307 -24.09 20.63 -13.05
N ASP A 308 -23.48 20.44 -14.24
CA ASP A 308 -23.78 21.18 -15.49
C ASP A 308 -24.27 20.27 -16.62
N SER A 309 -24.95 19.14 -16.32
CA SER A 309 -25.48 18.24 -17.36
C SER A 309 -26.99 18.37 -17.55
#